data_7ba5fe2021e098ee577298c2dfe268cc
#
_entry.id   7ba5fe2021e098ee577298c2dfe268cc
#
_cell.length_a   1.000
_cell.length_b   1.000
_cell.length_c   1.000
_cell.angle_alpha   90.00
_cell.angle_beta   90.00
_cell.angle_gamma   90.00
#
_symmetry.space_group_name_H-M   'P 1'
#
loop_
_entity.id
_entity.type
_entity.pdbx_description
1 polymer ?
#
loop_
_entity_poly.entity_id
_entity_poly.type
_entity_poly.pdbx_seq_one_letter_code
_entity_poly.pdbx_strand_id
1 'polypeptide(L)'
;MASSLQKFTVVEAQNASLGQAGAKFISDESVHTGSFIAITMIEDTVFNALTPADTTYGYGVGAYNGNTMASETIPQGLTIFGRWTAIDLTSGACIAYVG
;
A
#
# COMPACT_ATOMS: atom_id res chain seq x y z
N MET A 1 16.44 6.13 -21.85
CA MET A 1 16.44 6.00 -21.88
C MET A 1 16.63 5.63 -22.28
N ALA A 2 16.71 5.19 -21.98
CA ALA A 2 16.86 5.00 -22.00
C ALA A 2 17.04 4.94 -21.90
N SER A 3 17.45 4.83 -22.78
CA SER A 3 17.59 4.74 -22.22
C SER A 3 17.11 5.17 -21.43
N SER A 4 16.53 5.74 -22.25
CA SER A 4 16.15 6.33 -21.07
C SER A 4 15.15 5.58 -20.28
N LEU A 5 14.26 4.89 -20.90
CA LEU A 5 13.42 3.95 -20.19
C LEU A 5 14.22 2.94 -19.43
N GLN A 6 15.29 2.54 -20.01
CA GLN A 6 16.16 1.61 -19.32
C GLN A 6 16.85 2.23 -18.14
N LYS A 7 16.89 3.55 -18.09
CA LYS A 7 17.48 4.23 -16.97
C LYS A 7 16.51 4.40 -15.83
N PHE A 8 15.22 4.28 -16.09
CA PHE A 8 14.27 4.24 -15.00
C PHE A 8 14.41 2.93 -14.27
N THR A 9 14.48 3.00 -12.97
CA THR A 9 14.34 1.79 -12.17
C THR A 9 12.88 1.35 -12.25
N VAL A 10 12.64 0.10 -11.92
CA VAL A 10 11.28 -0.40 -11.82
C VAL A 10 10.49 0.42 -10.81
N VAL A 11 11.12 0.81 -9.72
CA VAL A 11 10.47 1.62 -8.69
C VAL A 11 10.07 2.98 -9.24
N GLU A 12 10.95 3.63 -9.99
CA GLU A 12 10.64 4.94 -10.57
C GLU A 12 9.50 4.86 -11.56
N ALA A 13 9.50 3.84 -12.41
CA ALA A 13 8.44 3.64 -13.38
C ALA A 13 7.12 3.38 -12.68
N GLN A 14 7.12 2.59 -11.62
CA GLN A 14 5.93 2.32 -10.84
C GLN A 14 5.41 3.59 -10.19
N ASN A 15 6.29 4.40 -9.60
CA ASN A 15 5.88 5.65 -8.96
C ASN A 15 5.24 6.61 -9.95
N ALA A 16 5.78 6.70 -11.15
CA ALA A 16 5.21 7.54 -12.18
C ALA A 16 3.82 7.06 -12.59
N SER A 17 3.65 5.75 -12.78
CA SER A 17 2.34 5.16 -13.08
C SER A 17 1.35 5.36 -11.95
N LEU A 18 1.78 5.13 -10.72
CA LEU A 18 0.92 5.26 -9.55
C LEU A 18 0.44 6.70 -9.41
N GLY A 19 1.34 7.66 -9.62
CA GLY A 19 0.97 9.07 -9.55
C GLY A 19 -0.08 9.45 -10.58
N GLN A 20 -0.06 8.83 -11.74
CA GLN A 20 -1.04 9.10 -12.79
C GLN A 20 -2.42 8.55 -12.45
N ALA A 21 -2.48 7.42 -11.77
CA ALA A 21 -3.75 6.82 -11.39
C ALA A 21 -4.37 7.49 -10.18
N GLY A 22 -3.59 8.28 -9.44
CA GLY A 22 -4.06 8.96 -8.26
C GLY A 22 -3.67 8.24 -6.99
N ALA A 23 -3.90 8.92 -5.87
CA ALA A 23 -3.55 8.40 -4.56
C ALA A 23 -4.47 8.99 -3.52
N LYS A 24 -4.50 8.35 -2.35
CA LYS A 24 -5.30 8.79 -1.21
C LYS A 24 -4.39 8.91 0.00
N PHE A 25 -4.40 10.07 0.65
CA PHE A 25 -3.69 10.25 1.91
C PHE A 25 -4.60 9.81 3.04
N ILE A 26 -4.14 8.88 3.85
CA ILE A 26 -4.91 8.30 4.95
C ILE A 26 -4.18 8.59 6.25
N SER A 27 -4.84 9.31 7.15
CA SER A 27 -4.28 9.64 8.46
C SER A 27 -5.32 9.53 9.57
N ASP A 28 -6.48 8.94 9.29
CA ASP A 28 -7.54 8.75 10.25
C ASP A 28 -7.75 7.25 10.51
N GLU A 29 -8.72 6.95 11.38
CA GLU A 29 -9.03 5.57 11.75
C GLU A 29 -10.32 5.09 11.09
N SER A 30 -10.65 5.64 9.93
CA SER A 30 -11.81 5.23 9.15
C SER A 30 -11.41 4.27 8.04
N VAL A 31 -12.35 3.43 7.63
CA VAL A 31 -12.12 2.50 6.53
C VAL A 31 -12.16 3.26 5.21
N HIS A 32 -11.13 3.07 4.40
CA HIS A 32 -11.06 3.62 3.05
C HIS A 32 -11.09 2.48 2.05
N THR A 33 -12.01 2.53 1.10
CA THR A 33 -12.17 1.48 0.09
C THR A 33 -11.76 1.97 -1.28
N GLY A 34 -11.36 1.04 -2.12
CA GLY A 34 -10.94 1.35 -3.48
C GLY A 34 -10.14 0.21 -4.07
N SER A 35 -9.29 0.54 -5.03
CA SER A 35 -8.34 -0.41 -5.61
C SER A 35 -6.96 0.16 -5.41
N PHE A 36 -6.25 -0.30 -4.40
CA PHE A 36 -4.94 0.22 -4.01
C PHE A 36 -3.87 -0.79 -4.40
N ILE A 37 -2.81 -0.31 -5.03
CA ILE A 37 -1.74 -1.20 -5.52
C ILE A 37 -0.41 -0.97 -4.82
N ALA A 38 -0.27 0.10 -4.05
CA ALA A 38 0.92 0.35 -3.25
C ALA A 38 0.56 1.28 -2.11
N ILE A 39 1.26 1.15 -0.99
CA ILE A 39 1.04 1.98 0.18
C ILE A 39 2.40 2.40 0.71
N THR A 40 2.63 3.72 0.80
CA THR A 40 3.86 4.29 1.36
C THR A 40 3.56 4.83 2.74
N MET A 41 4.30 4.40 3.73
CA MET A 41 4.12 4.85 5.12
C MET A 41 4.78 6.21 5.29
N ILE A 42 4.00 7.21 5.70
CA ILE A 42 4.50 8.54 6.01
C ILE A 42 4.99 8.60 7.44
N GLU A 43 4.38 7.81 8.31
CA GLU A 43 4.76 7.62 9.71
C GLU A 43 4.78 6.14 9.99
N ASP A 44 5.32 5.75 11.14
CA ASP A 44 5.17 4.36 11.59
C ASP A 44 3.69 4.06 11.69
N THR A 45 3.25 3.00 11.03
CA THR A 45 1.83 2.73 10.81
C THR A 45 1.47 1.33 11.27
N VAL A 46 0.33 1.23 11.94
CA VAL A 46 -0.28 -0.05 12.30
C VAL A 46 -1.62 -0.12 11.60
N PHE A 47 -1.86 -1.19 10.85
CA PHE A 47 -3.12 -1.40 10.15
C PHE A 47 -4.11 -2.10 11.04
N ASN A 48 -5.33 -1.58 11.10
CA ASN A 48 -6.45 -2.26 11.74
C ASN A 48 -7.15 -3.18 10.76
N ALA A 49 -7.22 -2.77 9.49
CA ALA A 49 -7.74 -3.61 8.42
C ALA A 49 -6.91 -3.36 7.17
N LEU A 50 -6.57 -4.39 6.45
CA LEU A 50 -5.90 -4.32 5.18
C LEU A 50 -6.33 -5.54 4.39
N THR A 51 -7.34 -5.35 3.54
CA THR A 51 -8.02 -6.46 2.87
C THR A 51 -7.48 -6.63 1.46
N PRO A 52 -6.83 -7.76 1.15
CA PRO A 52 -6.34 -8.00 -0.20
C PRO A 52 -7.49 -8.27 -1.16
N ALA A 53 -7.33 -7.84 -2.41
CA ALA A 53 -8.30 -8.13 -3.46
C ALA A 53 -8.32 -9.63 -3.77
N ASP A 54 -7.16 -10.27 -3.73
CA ASP A 54 -7.03 -11.71 -3.92
C ASP A 54 -6.72 -12.33 -2.56
N THR A 55 -7.69 -13.03 -2.00
CA THR A 55 -7.56 -13.61 -0.66
C THR A 55 -6.75 -14.90 -0.66
N THR A 56 -6.41 -15.43 -1.83
CA THR A 56 -5.59 -16.64 -1.95
C THR A 56 -4.10 -16.29 -1.98
N TYR A 57 -3.72 -15.26 -2.73
CA TYR A 57 -2.32 -14.91 -2.94
C TYR A 57 -1.96 -13.54 -2.35
N GLY A 58 -2.93 -12.74 -1.93
CA GLY A 58 -2.68 -11.46 -1.31
C GLY A 58 -2.34 -11.60 0.16
N TYR A 59 -1.89 -10.51 0.75
CA TYR A 59 -1.55 -10.47 2.18
C TYR A 59 -2.15 -9.20 2.79
N GLY A 60 -2.27 -9.20 4.11
CA GLY A 60 -2.83 -8.04 4.81
C GLY A 60 -3.13 -8.39 6.25
N VAL A 61 -4.14 -7.72 6.84
CA VAL A 61 -4.58 -8.00 8.19
C VAL A 61 -5.59 -9.14 8.12
N GLY A 62 -5.16 -10.31 8.58
CA GLY A 62 -5.90 -11.55 8.50
C GLY A 62 -4.99 -12.67 8.00
N ALA A 63 -5.44 -13.90 8.15
CA ALA A 63 -4.65 -15.07 7.74
C ALA A 63 -4.95 -15.39 6.28
N TYR A 64 -4.39 -14.60 5.39
CA TYR A 64 -4.52 -14.82 3.95
C TYR A 64 -3.34 -15.67 3.47
N ASN A 65 -2.54 -15.13 2.57
CA ASN A 65 -1.36 -15.82 2.08
C ASN A 65 -0.19 -15.46 3.02
N GLY A 66 0.06 -16.31 3.98
CA GLY A 66 1.06 -16.07 5.01
C GLY A 66 0.44 -15.60 6.31
N ASN A 67 1.24 -14.98 7.15
CA ASN A 67 0.81 -14.52 8.46
C ASN A 67 0.09 -13.18 8.36
N THR A 68 -0.74 -12.90 9.36
CA THR A 68 -1.44 -11.63 9.43
C THR A 68 -0.47 -10.49 9.77
N MET A 69 -0.78 -9.29 9.24
CA MET A 69 -0.07 -8.07 9.60
C MET A 69 -0.71 -7.37 10.80
N ALA A 70 -1.67 -7.99 11.46
CA ALA A 70 -2.34 -7.40 12.61
C ALA A 70 -1.32 -7.07 13.70
N SER A 71 -1.42 -5.85 14.25
CA SER A 71 -0.56 -5.36 15.33
C SER A 71 0.91 -5.19 14.94
N GLU A 72 1.26 -5.34 13.67
CA GLU A 72 2.62 -5.11 13.22
C GLU A 72 2.82 -3.63 12.91
N THR A 73 3.95 -3.09 13.35
CA THR A 73 4.30 -1.71 13.02
C THR A 73 5.10 -1.69 11.73
N ILE A 74 4.57 -0.99 10.73
CA ILE A 74 5.25 -0.84 9.46
C ILE A 74 5.99 0.49 9.51
N PRO A 75 7.31 0.49 9.34
CA PRO A 75 8.11 1.70 9.57
C PRO A 75 7.88 2.77 8.53
N GLN A 76 8.07 4.01 8.98
CA GLN A 76 8.03 5.19 8.12
C GLN A 76 8.98 5.01 6.94
N GLY A 77 8.53 5.40 5.76
CA GLY A 77 9.33 5.37 4.56
C GLY A 77 9.27 4.06 3.77
N LEU A 78 8.69 3.02 4.36
CA LEU A 78 8.54 1.75 3.66
C LEU A 78 7.34 1.82 2.70
N THR A 79 7.49 1.24 1.52
CA THR A 79 6.39 1.08 0.58
C THR A 79 6.10 -0.40 0.41
N ILE A 80 4.84 -0.77 0.57
CA ILE A 80 4.41 -2.15 0.32
C ILE A 80 3.59 -2.19 -0.97
N PHE A 81 3.70 -3.29 -1.70
CA PHE A 81 3.06 -3.48 -2.99
C PHE A 81 2.12 -4.68 -2.94
N GLY A 82 1.02 -4.56 -3.63
CA GLY A 82 0.02 -5.61 -3.70
C GLY A 82 -1.23 -5.05 -4.35
N ARG A 83 -2.38 -5.61 -3.98
CA ARG A 83 -3.66 -5.06 -4.39
C ARG A 83 -4.63 -5.25 -3.25
N TRP A 84 -5.15 -4.13 -2.76
CA TRP A 84 -6.05 -4.13 -1.61
C TRP A 84 -7.34 -3.39 -1.95
N THR A 85 -8.42 -3.81 -1.32
CA THR A 85 -9.74 -3.20 -1.52
C THR A 85 -10.16 -2.35 -0.34
N ALA A 86 -9.55 -2.51 0.82
CA ALA A 86 -9.90 -1.73 2.02
C ALA A 86 -8.65 -1.52 2.88
N ILE A 87 -8.55 -0.32 3.43
CA ILE A 87 -7.45 0.08 4.32
C ILE A 87 -8.06 0.81 5.50
N ASP A 88 -7.67 0.42 6.70
CA ASP A 88 -8.05 1.09 7.94
C ASP A 88 -6.85 1.08 8.87
N LEU A 89 -6.49 2.22 9.42
CA LEU A 89 -5.32 2.36 10.28
C LEU A 89 -5.74 2.36 11.75
N THR A 90 -4.94 1.70 12.57
CA THR A 90 -5.01 1.87 14.03
C THR A 90 -4.24 3.12 14.42
N SER A 91 -3.11 3.37 13.78
CA SER A 91 -2.27 4.55 14.04
C SER A 91 -1.40 4.82 12.82
N GLY A 92 -0.87 6.03 12.74
CA GLY A 92 0.06 6.43 11.70
C GLY A 92 -0.62 7.14 10.54
N ALA A 93 0.10 7.23 9.43
CA ALA A 93 -0.38 7.87 8.20
C ALA A 93 0.30 7.24 7.00
N CYS A 94 -0.41 7.19 5.89
CA CYS A 94 0.13 6.60 4.67
C CYS A 94 -0.48 7.25 3.44
N ILE A 95 0.16 7.00 2.29
CA ILE A 95 -0.38 7.35 0.99
C ILE A 95 -0.66 6.03 0.27
N ALA A 96 -1.91 5.80 -0.11
CA ALA A 96 -2.34 4.62 -0.83
C ALA A 96 -2.54 4.98 -2.29
N TYR A 97 -1.82 4.31 -3.16
CA TYR A 97 -1.85 4.58 -4.61
C TYR A 97 -2.90 3.73 -5.28
N VAL A 98 -3.73 4.38 -6.11
CA VAL A 98 -4.83 3.74 -6.81
C VAL A 98 -4.34 3.15 -8.13
N GLY A 99 -4.82 1.98 -8.46
CA GLY A 99 -4.46 1.36 -9.72
C GLY A 99 -5.37 0.22 -10.17
#